data_9911a3413f77a3e4c9495dbd28df142c
#
_entry.id   9911a3413f77a3e4c9495dbd28df142c
#
_cell.length_a   1.000
_cell.length_b   1.000
_cell.length_c   1.000
_cell.angle_alpha   90.00
_cell.angle_beta   90.00
_cell.angle_gamma   90.00
#
_symmetry.space_group_name_H-M   'P 1'
#
loop_
_entity.id
_entity.type
_entity.pdbx_description
1 polymer ?
#
loop_
_entity_poly.entity_id
_entity_poly.type
_entity_poly.pdbx_seq_one_letter_code
_entity_poly.pdbx_strand_id
1 'polypeptide(L)'
;MQTTIIYFTGVYDTLDLFTQELKNAFESMGYASFTYDARLEEVSKQALIECIGDGAKKDQRFFCVTFNNLGYNLSLPAGMTGTGMLLKQDIFQSTAGSKRAGSAEEEPNLWETYNIPYINILMDHPFHYEKPLQNAPATSVVLCTDRNHVRYIRRYFKNIRYTDFLPHAGVELGSRHKPLAERGIDVLYAGALPIYTVAKMIPDLSSIPEVDGEEMAQAVLSELVHHPDRTTEDVIEEYLKYKRNDISEERIHEIIVQMRFIDSYATSFFREQAVRILVENGIRVTAYGTGWDQCEWSDNPYLVYGGKVLAPEILPLMNDSKIVLNTMTWFKAGAHDRIFNGMLAGAAVVTDDSTYLRREFTDGKELVMFSRNEIRTLPDRVFDLF
;
A
#
# COMPACT_ATOMS: atom_id res chain seq x y z
N MET A 1 -1.52 33.87 -0.67
CA MET A 1 -1.83 33.07 0.53
C MET A 1 -0.89 31.87 0.51
N GLN A 2 -0.07 31.69 1.54
CA GLN A 2 0.89 30.58 1.62
C GLN A 2 0.16 29.29 2.03
N THR A 3 0.51 28.18 1.40
CA THR A 3 0.00 26.85 1.76
C THR A 3 1.13 26.01 2.33
N THR A 4 0.90 25.38 3.48
CA THR A 4 1.84 24.46 4.13
C THR A 4 1.27 23.04 4.07
N ILE A 5 2.09 22.08 3.63
CA ILE A 5 1.73 20.67 3.61
C ILE A 5 2.43 19.97 4.78
N ILE A 6 1.65 19.22 5.54
CA ILE A 6 2.09 18.47 6.70
C ILE A 6 2.31 17.01 6.28
N TYR A 7 3.50 16.49 6.57
CA TYR A 7 3.93 15.12 6.25
C TYR A 7 4.28 14.35 7.51
N PHE A 8 4.27 13.01 7.40
CA PHE A 8 4.67 12.09 8.46
C PHE A 8 5.87 11.25 8.04
N THR A 9 6.82 11.06 8.96
CA THR A 9 8.02 10.22 8.79
C THR A 9 8.30 9.44 10.07
N GLY A 10 9.27 8.51 9.99
CA GLY A 10 9.81 7.81 11.16
C GLY A 10 9.07 6.53 11.55
N VAL A 11 8.23 5.99 10.68
CA VAL A 11 7.52 4.72 10.92
C VAL A 11 8.01 3.58 10.03
N TYR A 12 8.13 3.83 8.71
CA TYR A 12 8.59 2.83 7.73
C TYR A 12 9.48 3.49 6.68
N ASP A 13 10.63 2.90 6.40
CA ASP A 13 11.61 3.43 5.44
C ASP A 13 11.03 3.67 4.05
N THR A 14 10.14 2.77 3.58
CA THR A 14 9.47 2.91 2.28
C THR A 14 8.54 4.12 2.24
N LEU A 15 7.76 4.33 3.30
CA LEU A 15 6.86 5.48 3.38
C LEU A 15 7.63 6.78 3.57
N ASP A 16 8.76 6.75 4.29
CA ASP A 16 9.65 7.91 4.46
C ASP A 16 10.25 8.33 3.11
N LEU A 17 10.64 7.36 2.26
CA LEU A 17 11.11 7.63 0.90
C LEU A 17 10.03 8.33 0.07
N PHE A 18 8.81 7.78 -0.01
CA PHE A 18 7.71 8.40 -0.76
C PHE A 18 7.33 9.76 -0.19
N THR A 19 7.33 9.91 1.12
CA THR A 19 7.07 11.19 1.79
C THR A 19 8.10 12.23 1.39
N GLN A 20 9.38 11.87 1.35
CA GLN A 20 10.45 12.80 0.96
C GLN A 20 10.31 13.22 -0.51
N GLU A 21 9.96 12.29 -1.41
CA GLU A 21 9.77 12.60 -2.83
C GLU A 21 8.55 13.51 -3.06
N LEU A 22 7.43 13.23 -2.40
CA LEU A 22 6.26 14.12 -2.44
C LEU A 22 6.58 15.49 -1.89
N LYS A 23 7.32 15.56 -0.78
CA LYS A 23 7.76 16.83 -0.19
C LYS A 23 8.61 17.63 -1.18
N ASN A 24 9.62 17.00 -1.78
CA ASN A 24 10.49 17.62 -2.80
C ASN A 24 9.67 18.18 -3.97
N ALA A 25 8.70 17.39 -4.46
CA ALA A 25 7.83 17.79 -5.56
C ALA A 25 6.98 19.01 -5.19
N PHE A 26 6.29 19.01 -4.06
CA PHE A 26 5.47 20.12 -3.62
C PHE A 26 6.29 21.38 -3.27
N GLU A 27 7.47 21.23 -2.67
CA GLU A 27 8.39 22.35 -2.41
C GLU A 27 8.87 23.01 -3.73
N SER A 28 9.15 22.18 -4.76
CA SER A 28 9.49 22.69 -6.10
C SER A 28 8.36 23.48 -6.75
N MET A 29 7.11 23.22 -6.36
CA MET A 29 5.91 23.96 -6.78
C MET A 29 5.64 25.20 -5.92
N GLY A 30 6.47 25.48 -4.92
CA GLY A 30 6.37 26.67 -4.07
C GLY A 30 5.51 26.50 -2.80
N TYR A 31 5.13 25.27 -2.44
CA TYR A 31 4.46 24.98 -1.16
C TYR A 31 5.46 24.93 -0.01
N ALA A 32 5.05 25.38 1.17
CA ALA A 32 5.83 25.19 2.38
C ALA A 32 5.56 23.79 2.96
N SER A 33 6.51 23.27 3.74
CA SER A 33 6.42 21.94 4.33
C SER A 33 6.56 21.98 5.85
N PHE A 34 5.83 21.11 6.52
CA PHE A 34 6.05 20.71 7.91
C PHE A 34 6.21 19.19 7.96
N THR A 35 7.23 18.68 8.64
CA THR A 35 7.44 17.23 8.78
C THR A 35 7.27 16.84 10.24
N TYR A 36 6.29 15.95 10.50
CA TYR A 36 6.08 15.31 11.79
C TYR A 36 6.92 14.02 11.82
N ASP A 37 7.85 13.94 12.77
CA ASP A 37 8.66 12.73 12.99
C ASP A 37 8.01 11.89 14.11
N ALA A 38 7.49 10.72 13.77
CA ALA A 38 6.83 9.82 14.71
C ALA A 38 7.79 9.26 15.78
N ARG A 39 9.11 9.30 15.55
CA ARG A 39 10.13 8.92 16.55
C ARG A 39 10.28 9.97 17.66
N LEU A 40 9.82 11.19 17.40
CA LEU A 40 9.89 12.35 18.31
C LEU A 40 8.47 12.90 18.54
N GLU A 41 7.52 12.01 18.88
CA GLU A 41 6.08 12.27 18.88
C GLU A 41 5.69 13.54 19.63
N GLU A 42 6.08 13.68 20.90
CA GLU A 42 5.72 14.83 21.73
C GLU A 42 6.29 16.15 21.20
N VAL A 43 7.56 16.14 20.76
CA VAL A 43 8.21 17.32 20.19
C VAL A 43 7.56 17.72 18.87
N SER A 44 7.30 16.75 18.00
CA SER A 44 6.66 16.97 16.70
C SER A 44 5.22 17.46 16.87
N LYS A 45 4.47 16.91 17.83
CA LYS A 45 3.09 17.31 18.16
C LYS A 45 3.05 18.77 18.62
N GLN A 46 3.91 19.13 19.58
CA GLN A 46 4.00 20.50 20.07
C GLN A 46 4.36 21.48 18.94
N ALA A 47 5.39 21.17 18.15
CA ALA A 47 5.82 22.01 17.03
C ALA A 47 4.74 22.15 15.95
N LEU A 48 3.95 21.07 15.69
CA LEU A 48 2.84 21.11 14.74
C LEU A 48 1.74 22.06 15.21
N ILE A 49 1.35 21.99 16.48
CA ILE A 49 0.32 22.87 17.07
C ILE A 49 0.77 24.33 17.00
N GLU A 50 2.02 24.63 17.32
CA GLU A 50 2.60 25.97 17.21
C GLU A 50 2.61 26.46 15.75
N CYS A 51 3.02 25.62 14.82
CA CYS A 51 3.03 25.93 13.39
C CYS A 51 1.63 26.28 12.86
N ILE A 52 0.61 25.49 13.21
CA ILE A 52 -0.79 25.74 12.85
C ILE A 52 -1.28 27.05 13.49
N GLY A 53 -1.00 27.27 14.79
CA GLY A 53 -1.39 28.45 15.52
C GLY A 53 -0.80 29.76 14.94
N ASP A 54 0.46 29.72 14.54
CA ASP A 54 1.12 30.89 13.92
C ASP A 54 0.67 31.10 12.48
N GLY A 55 0.40 30.02 11.75
CA GLY A 55 -0.13 30.08 10.40
C GLY A 55 -1.56 30.65 10.35
N ALA A 56 -2.40 30.28 11.31
CA ALA A 56 -3.76 30.82 11.44
C ALA A 56 -3.77 32.35 11.61
N LYS A 57 -2.82 32.92 12.37
CA LYS A 57 -2.63 34.35 12.51
C LYS A 57 -2.23 35.05 11.21
N LYS A 58 -1.64 34.32 10.27
CA LYS A 58 -1.11 34.81 8.98
C LYS A 58 -1.99 34.45 7.79
N ASP A 59 -3.20 33.95 8.01
CA ASP A 59 -4.13 33.46 6.98
C ASP A 59 -3.49 32.38 6.05
N GLN A 60 -2.71 31.45 6.63
CA GLN A 60 -2.10 30.32 5.91
C GLN A 60 -3.11 29.18 5.79
N ARG A 61 -2.96 28.38 4.72
CA ARG A 61 -3.69 27.12 4.52
C ARG A 61 -2.80 25.95 4.90
N PHE A 62 -3.43 24.89 5.43
CA PHE A 62 -2.77 23.65 5.77
C PHE A 62 -3.47 22.46 5.11
N PHE A 63 -2.69 21.49 4.67
CA PHE A 63 -3.13 20.16 4.24
C PHE A 63 -2.24 19.14 4.90
N CYS A 64 -2.83 18.05 5.37
CA CYS A 64 -2.06 16.86 5.73
C CYS A 64 -2.02 15.94 4.51
N VAL A 65 -0.83 15.47 4.13
CA VAL A 65 -0.65 14.42 3.11
C VAL A 65 0.15 13.30 3.73
N THR A 66 -0.42 12.13 3.80
CA THR A 66 0.14 11.00 4.53
C THR A 66 -0.11 9.66 3.82
N PHE A 67 0.61 8.64 4.24
CA PHE A 67 0.46 7.27 3.77
C PHE A 67 -0.08 6.37 4.87
N ASN A 68 -0.88 5.37 4.49
CA ASN A 68 -1.32 4.26 5.35
C ASN A 68 -1.85 4.71 6.71
N ASN A 69 -2.62 5.80 6.72
CA ASN A 69 -3.30 6.38 7.89
C ASN A 69 -2.36 6.95 9.00
N LEU A 70 -1.09 7.29 8.70
CA LEU A 70 -0.23 7.88 9.72
C LEU A 70 -0.82 9.21 10.21
N GLY A 71 -0.89 9.38 11.51
CA GLY A 71 -1.39 10.59 12.17
C GLY A 71 -2.92 10.79 12.14
N TYR A 72 -3.73 9.80 11.73
CA TYR A 72 -5.20 9.94 11.67
C TYR A 72 -5.85 10.29 13.02
N ASN A 73 -5.25 9.84 14.10
CA ASN A 73 -5.75 9.97 15.47
C ASN A 73 -5.02 11.03 16.30
N LEU A 74 -4.30 11.96 15.67
CA LEU A 74 -3.68 13.04 16.41
C LEU A 74 -4.75 13.88 17.12
N SER A 75 -4.59 14.00 18.44
CA SER A 75 -5.47 14.74 19.31
C SER A 75 -4.79 16.01 19.86
N LEU A 76 -5.60 16.99 20.24
CA LEU A 76 -5.12 18.15 20.98
C LEU A 76 -4.98 17.82 22.46
N PRO A 77 -4.02 18.44 23.18
CA PRO A 77 -3.92 18.33 24.64
C PRO A 77 -5.24 18.71 25.34
N ALA A 78 -5.57 18.02 26.43
CA ALA A 78 -6.74 18.30 27.22
C ALA A 78 -6.77 19.80 27.66
N GLY A 79 -7.89 20.48 27.39
CA GLY A 79 -8.07 21.91 27.71
C GLY A 79 -7.72 22.87 26.58
N MET A 80 -7.12 22.43 25.46
CA MET A 80 -7.04 23.22 24.24
C MET A 80 -8.36 23.09 23.45
N THR A 81 -9.33 23.90 23.79
CA THR A 81 -10.53 24.06 22.96
C THR A 81 -10.17 24.98 21.79
N GLY A 82 -10.38 24.53 20.54
CA GLY A 82 -10.13 25.33 19.34
C GLY A 82 -11.05 26.55 19.15
N THR A 83 -11.61 27.08 20.23
CA THR A 83 -12.45 28.28 20.27
C THR A 83 -11.61 29.50 20.00
N GLY A 84 -11.40 29.83 18.73
CA GLY A 84 -10.78 31.06 18.27
C GLY A 84 -9.87 30.94 17.05
N MET A 85 -9.54 29.72 16.58
CA MET A 85 -8.60 29.50 15.46
C MET A 85 -9.15 28.59 14.37
N LEU A 86 -10.41 28.79 13.96
CA LEU A 86 -10.91 28.19 12.73
C LEU A 86 -10.16 28.80 11.55
N LEU A 87 -9.35 27.99 10.89
CA LEU A 87 -8.83 28.34 9.58
C LEU A 87 -10.03 28.53 8.65
N LYS A 88 -10.11 29.68 7.97
CA LYS A 88 -11.14 29.97 6.96
C LYS A 88 -10.90 29.12 5.71
N GLN A 89 -11.03 27.80 5.84
CA GLN A 89 -10.92 26.84 4.75
C GLN A 89 -12.29 26.24 4.46
N ASP A 90 -13.08 26.93 3.63
CA ASP A 90 -14.38 26.43 3.11
C ASP A 90 -14.18 25.38 1.99
N ILE A 91 -13.30 24.39 2.21
CA ILE A 91 -13.11 23.29 1.24
C ILE A 91 -14.19 22.22 1.43
N PHE A 92 -14.67 22.05 2.66
CA PHE A 92 -15.80 21.20 2.97
C PHE A 92 -16.91 22.07 3.56
N GLN A 93 -18.08 22.11 2.90
CA GLN A 93 -19.25 22.75 3.50
C GLN A 93 -19.50 22.11 4.86
N SER A 94 -19.38 22.90 5.90
CA SER A 94 -19.61 22.50 7.29
C SER A 94 -21.03 21.96 7.43
N THR A 95 -21.19 20.65 7.43
CA THR A 95 -22.31 20.00 8.08
C THR A 95 -21.87 19.64 9.50
N ALA A 96 -21.76 20.65 10.35
CA ALA A 96 -21.73 20.47 11.79
C ALA A 96 -23.05 19.80 12.20
N GLY A 97 -23.01 18.50 12.48
CA GLY A 97 -24.22 17.77 12.86
C GLY A 97 -24.08 16.26 12.92
N SER A 98 -23.05 15.76 13.60
CA SER A 98 -23.10 14.40 14.13
C SER A 98 -22.20 14.32 15.35
N LYS A 99 -22.70 14.73 16.50
CA LYS A 99 -22.11 14.37 17.78
C LYS A 99 -22.21 12.86 17.91
N ARG A 100 -21.06 12.16 17.88
CA ARG A 100 -20.98 10.81 18.44
C ARG A 100 -21.30 10.92 19.93
N ALA A 101 -22.41 10.36 20.35
CA ALA A 101 -22.73 10.20 21.77
C ALA A 101 -21.91 9.05 22.32
N GLY A 102 -20.97 9.33 23.21
CA GLY A 102 -20.18 8.29 23.91
C GLY A 102 -19.18 8.89 24.88
N SER A 103 -19.51 8.92 26.14
CA SER A 103 -18.78 8.83 27.40
C SER A 103 -17.25 8.96 27.41
N ALA A 104 -16.76 9.77 28.34
CA ALA A 104 -15.42 10.25 28.64
C ALA A 104 -14.95 11.34 27.66
N GLU A 105 -14.33 12.36 28.19
CA GLU A 105 -13.79 13.48 27.40
C GLU A 105 -12.72 12.96 26.43
N GLU A 106 -13.16 12.50 25.24
CA GLU A 106 -12.24 12.16 24.14
C GLU A 106 -11.53 13.45 23.73
N GLU A 107 -10.22 13.43 23.76
CA GLU A 107 -9.41 14.53 23.27
C GLU A 107 -9.81 14.84 21.80
N PRO A 108 -10.09 16.11 21.46
CA PRO A 108 -10.58 16.46 20.13
C PRO A 108 -9.52 16.17 19.05
N ASN A 109 -9.96 15.58 17.93
CA ASN A 109 -9.09 15.30 16.81
C ASN A 109 -8.53 16.62 16.21
N LEU A 110 -7.21 16.68 16.01
CA LEU A 110 -6.52 17.88 15.53
C LEU A 110 -7.01 18.32 14.15
N TRP A 111 -7.18 17.38 13.22
CA TRP A 111 -7.58 17.68 11.85
C TRP A 111 -8.98 18.24 11.75
N GLU A 112 -9.91 17.69 12.52
CA GLU A 112 -11.29 18.16 12.60
C GLU A 112 -11.37 19.52 13.28
N THR A 113 -10.64 19.71 14.39
CA THR A 113 -10.65 20.95 15.17
C THR A 113 -10.18 22.15 14.36
N TYR A 114 -9.13 21.97 13.56
CA TYR A 114 -8.60 23.03 12.71
C TYR A 114 -9.14 23.00 11.27
N ASN A 115 -10.09 22.11 10.96
CA ASN A 115 -10.66 21.91 9.62
C ASN A 115 -9.56 21.72 8.55
N ILE A 116 -8.53 20.93 8.87
CA ILE A 116 -7.41 20.62 7.96
C ILE A 116 -7.78 19.39 7.16
N PRO A 117 -7.80 19.43 5.81
CA PRO A 117 -7.97 18.26 4.98
C PRO A 117 -6.86 17.23 5.26
N TYR A 118 -7.28 16.01 5.60
CA TYR A 118 -6.41 14.88 5.86
C TYR A 118 -6.42 13.94 4.65
N ILE A 119 -5.41 14.08 3.78
CA ILE A 119 -5.27 13.31 2.55
C ILE A 119 -4.42 12.08 2.83
N ASN A 120 -5.06 10.93 2.82
CA ASN A 120 -4.47 9.65 3.12
C ASN A 120 -4.32 8.79 1.86
N ILE A 121 -3.10 8.44 1.50
CA ILE A 121 -2.77 7.57 0.36
C ILE A 121 -2.56 6.15 0.90
N LEU A 122 -3.48 5.23 0.56
CA LEU A 122 -3.37 3.82 0.94
C LEU A 122 -2.52 3.07 -0.09
N MET A 123 -1.39 2.56 0.38
CA MET A 123 -0.44 1.78 -0.42
C MET A 123 -0.79 0.29 -0.47
N ASP A 124 -1.59 -0.19 0.50
CA ASP A 124 -2.02 -1.57 0.65
C ASP A 124 -3.55 -1.68 0.65
N HIS A 125 -4.05 -2.93 0.68
CA HIS A 125 -5.49 -3.16 0.69
C HIS A 125 -6.16 -2.60 1.96
N PRO A 126 -7.33 -1.91 1.85
CA PRO A 126 -8.02 -1.27 2.98
C PRO A 126 -8.36 -2.20 4.16
N PHE A 127 -8.56 -3.51 3.94
CA PHE A 127 -8.86 -4.45 5.03
C PHE A 127 -7.72 -4.59 6.06
N HIS A 128 -6.51 -4.12 5.75
CA HIS A 128 -5.43 -4.04 6.74
C HIS A 128 -5.58 -2.87 7.70
N TYR A 129 -6.42 -1.89 7.37
CA TYR A 129 -6.55 -0.60 8.05
C TYR A 129 -7.95 -0.37 8.63
N GLU A 130 -8.63 -1.44 9.04
CA GLU A 130 -10.03 -1.40 9.52
C GLU A 130 -10.24 -0.31 10.58
N LYS A 131 -9.51 -0.41 11.71
CA LYS A 131 -9.65 0.54 12.81
C LYS A 131 -9.31 2.00 12.44
N PRO A 132 -8.19 2.29 11.76
CA PRO A 132 -7.90 3.64 11.28
C PRO A 132 -8.95 4.21 10.34
N LEU A 133 -9.47 3.42 9.42
CA LEU A 133 -10.48 3.86 8.46
C LEU A 133 -11.85 4.11 9.10
N GLN A 134 -12.26 3.27 10.04
CA GLN A 134 -13.49 3.49 10.83
C GLN A 134 -13.42 4.78 11.66
N ASN A 135 -12.22 5.13 12.16
CA ASN A 135 -11.99 6.31 12.99
C ASN A 135 -11.32 7.46 12.22
N ALA A 136 -11.35 7.41 10.88
CA ALA A 136 -10.79 8.47 10.05
C ALA A 136 -11.44 9.82 10.34
N PRO A 137 -10.67 10.93 10.42
CA PRO A 137 -11.23 12.27 10.61
C PRO A 137 -12.31 12.61 9.57
N ALA A 138 -13.31 13.38 9.95
CA ALA A 138 -14.37 13.83 9.02
C ALA A 138 -13.84 14.66 7.84
N THR A 139 -12.62 15.20 7.96
CA THR A 139 -11.88 15.93 6.90
C THR A 139 -11.09 14.99 5.97
N SER A 140 -11.25 13.68 6.09
CA SER A 140 -10.47 12.70 5.34
C SER A 140 -10.82 12.66 3.86
N VAL A 141 -9.76 12.59 3.05
CA VAL A 141 -9.76 12.17 1.66
C VAL A 141 -8.91 10.91 1.57
N VAL A 142 -9.45 9.79 1.10
CA VAL A 142 -8.70 8.54 0.98
C VAL A 142 -8.44 8.23 -0.49
N LEU A 143 -7.17 8.18 -0.86
CA LEU A 143 -6.72 7.82 -2.20
C LEU A 143 -6.17 6.39 -2.18
N CYS A 144 -6.62 5.55 -3.11
CA CYS A 144 -6.22 4.15 -3.19
C CYS A 144 -5.44 3.88 -4.47
N THR A 145 -4.45 3.03 -4.38
CA THR A 145 -3.58 2.63 -5.50
C THR A 145 -4.15 1.50 -6.36
N ASP A 146 -5.35 1.03 -6.03
CA ASP A 146 -6.14 0.08 -6.82
C ASP A 146 -7.62 0.50 -6.87
N ARG A 147 -8.28 0.34 -8.02
CA ARG A 147 -9.70 0.71 -8.20
C ARG A 147 -10.66 -0.18 -7.41
N ASN A 148 -10.30 -1.43 -7.14
CA ASN A 148 -11.10 -2.31 -6.28
C ASN A 148 -11.01 -1.84 -4.82
N HIS A 149 -9.86 -1.32 -4.38
CA HIS A 149 -9.71 -0.70 -3.05
C HIS A 149 -10.64 0.52 -2.89
N VAL A 150 -10.79 1.35 -3.94
CA VAL A 150 -11.77 2.46 -3.94
C VAL A 150 -13.20 1.93 -3.78
N ARG A 151 -13.55 0.84 -4.50
CA ARG A 151 -14.85 0.17 -4.38
C ARG A 151 -15.08 -0.34 -2.95
N TYR A 152 -14.05 -0.96 -2.35
CA TYR A 152 -14.08 -1.46 -0.98
C TYR A 152 -14.33 -0.33 0.03
N ILE A 153 -13.59 0.78 -0.05
CA ILE A 153 -13.80 1.95 0.80
C ILE A 153 -15.23 2.48 0.67
N ARG A 154 -15.72 2.70 -0.54
CA ARG A 154 -17.09 3.20 -0.79
C ARG A 154 -18.16 2.28 -0.22
N ARG A 155 -17.91 0.98 -0.22
CA ARG A 155 -18.86 -0.01 0.29
C ARG A 155 -18.88 -0.04 1.81
N TYR A 156 -17.76 -0.10 2.48
CA TYR A 156 -17.68 -0.44 3.89
C TYR A 156 -17.41 0.76 4.82
N PHE A 157 -16.81 1.85 4.33
CA PHE A 157 -16.45 3.01 5.15
C PHE A 157 -17.29 4.24 4.80
N LYS A 158 -18.55 4.27 5.25
CA LYS A 158 -19.50 5.35 4.97
C LYS A 158 -19.15 6.68 5.62
N ASN A 159 -18.28 6.69 6.62
CA ASN A 159 -17.71 7.88 7.22
C ASN A 159 -16.71 8.61 6.30
N ILE A 160 -16.14 7.92 5.31
CA ILE A 160 -15.20 8.50 4.34
C ILE A 160 -16.02 9.02 3.15
N ARG A 161 -16.07 10.35 3.00
CA ARG A 161 -16.88 10.99 1.95
C ARG A 161 -16.19 11.05 0.60
N TYR A 162 -14.86 11.17 0.62
CA TYR A 162 -14.05 11.38 -0.58
C TYR A 162 -13.02 10.27 -0.70
N THR A 163 -13.16 9.48 -1.74
CA THR A 163 -12.20 8.45 -2.10
C THR A 163 -12.09 8.34 -3.61
N ASP A 164 -10.85 8.20 -4.10
CA ASP A 164 -10.59 8.02 -5.52
C ASP A 164 -9.32 7.21 -5.75
N PHE A 165 -9.09 6.89 -7.00
CA PHE A 165 -7.93 6.16 -7.46
C PHE A 165 -6.76 7.12 -7.74
N LEU A 166 -5.60 6.80 -7.15
CA LEU A 166 -4.32 7.44 -7.43
C LEU A 166 -3.31 6.34 -7.75
N PRO A 167 -2.86 6.17 -9.01
CA PRO A 167 -1.87 5.16 -9.33
C PRO A 167 -0.56 5.43 -8.60
N HIS A 168 0.20 4.37 -8.33
CA HIS A 168 1.57 4.50 -7.85
C HIS A 168 2.42 5.29 -8.84
N ALA A 169 3.44 5.95 -8.31
CA ALA A 169 4.52 6.52 -9.07
C ALA A 169 5.85 5.82 -8.71
N GLY A 170 6.89 6.08 -9.44
CA GLY A 170 8.25 5.67 -9.12
C GLY A 170 9.09 6.82 -8.57
N VAL A 171 10.22 6.47 -8.02
CA VAL A 171 11.26 7.38 -7.54
C VAL A 171 12.41 7.40 -8.54
N GLU A 172 12.79 8.58 -8.99
CA GLU A 172 13.93 8.76 -9.89
C GLU A 172 15.23 8.70 -9.09
N LEU A 173 16.19 7.87 -9.54
CA LEU A 173 17.45 7.68 -8.82
C LEU A 173 18.36 8.92 -8.85
N GLY A 174 18.13 9.90 -9.72
CA GLY A 174 18.97 11.10 -9.89
C GLY A 174 20.37 10.82 -10.41
N SER A 175 20.71 9.57 -10.73
CA SER A 175 21.99 9.15 -11.28
C SER A 175 21.83 8.67 -12.73
N ARG A 176 22.94 8.68 -13.50
CA ARG A 176 22.91 8.15 -14.86
C ARG A 176 22.60 6.65 -14.86
N HIS A 177 21.78 6.21 -15.80
CA HIS A 177 21.51 4.80 -15.99
C HIS A 177 22.79 4.05 -16.38
N LYS A 178 23.04 2.93 -15.69
CA LYS A 178 24.14 2.03 -16.03
C LYS A 178 23.84 1.36 -17.38
N PRO A 179 24.80 1.34 -18.34
CA PRO A 179 24.60 0.64 -19.60
C PRO A 179 24.25 -0.83 -19.37
N LEU A 180 23.35 -1.39 -20.19
CA LEU A 180 22.84 -2.77 -20.01
C LEU A 180 23.97 -3.81 -19.91
N ALA A 181 25.01 -3.66 -20.75
CA ALA A 181 26.16 -4.57 -20.77
C ALA A 181 27.04 -4.52 -19.50
N GLU A 182 26.91 -3.47 -18.68
CA GLU A 182 27.69 -3.27 -17.46
C GLU A 182 26.89 -3.66 -16.20
N ARG A 183 25.61 -4.03 -16.35
CA ARG A 183 24.72 -4.39 -15.23
C ARG A 183 25.08 -5.78 -14.69
N GLY A 184 25.32 -5.87 -13.39
CA GLY A 184 25.78 -7.09 -12.72
C GLY A 184 24.67 -8.07 -12.33
N ILE A 185 23.40 -7.62 -12.29
CA ILE A 185 22.26 -8.44 -11.87
C ILE A 185 21.42 -8.80 -13.10
N ASP A 186 21.26 -10.10 -13.37
CA ASP A 186 20.45 -10.56 -14.50
C ASP A 186 18.96 -10.29 -14.24
N VAL A 187 18.40 -10.87 -13.18
CA VAL A 187 17.03 -10.63 -12.74
C VAL A 187 17.05 -10.25 -11.26
N LEU A 188 16.51 -9.09 -10.95
CA LEU A 188 16.30 -8.63 -9.57
C LEU A 188 14.86 -8.91 -9.14
N TYR A 189 14.70 -9.54 -7.99
CA TYR A 189 13.43 -9.59 -7.26
C TYR A 189 13.56 -8.88 -5.92
N ALA A 190 12.77 -7.83 -5.68
CA ALA A 190 12.79 -7.06 -4.43
C ALA A 190 11.46 -7.25 -3.68
N GLY A 191 11.47 -8.12 -2.68
CA GLY A 191 10.30 -8.39 -1.84
C GLY A 191 10.49 -9.63 -0.98
N ALA A 192 9.94 -9.60 0.24
CA ALA A 192 9.99 -10.75 1.14
C ALA A 192 9.14 -11.91 0.64
N LEU A 193 9.49 -13.14 1.03
CA LEU A 193 8.66 -14.33 0.90
C LEU A 193 7.98 -14.60 2.26
N PRO A 194 6.76 -14.08 2.49
CA PRO A 194 6.16 -14.03 3.82
C PRO A 194 5.54 -15.35 4.29
N ILE A 195 5.52 -16.41 3.48
CA ILE A 195 4.83 -17.67 3.77
C ILE A 195 5.19 -18.24 5.15
N TYR A 196 6.44 -18.12 5.56
CA TYR A 196 6.91 -18.59 6.87
C TYR A 196 6.45 -17.72 8.05
N THR A 197 5.90 -16.55 7.81
CA THR A 197 5.38 -15.63 8.82
C THR A 197 3.85 -15.57 8.83
N VAL A 198 3.21 -15.86 7.71
CA VAL A 198 1.75 -15.76 7.54
C VAL A 198 1.00 -16.73 8.46
N ALA A 199 1.56 -17.90 8.73
CA ALA A 199 0.97 -18.87 9.65
C ALA A 199 0.67 -18.28 11.04
N LYS A 200 1.44 -17.28 11.49
CA LYS A 200 1.23 -16.57 12.75
C LYS A 200 0.09 -15.53 12.69
N MET A 201 -0.41 -15.24 11.50
CA MET A 201 -1.49 -14.28 11.27
C MET A 201 -2.87 -14.94 11.15
N ILE A 202 -2.93 -16.29 11.17
CA ILE A 202 -4.19 -17.02 11.11
C ILE A 202 -4.94 -16.77 12.42
N PRO A 203 -6.17 -16.20 12.36
CA PRO A 203 -6.98 -15.97 13.54
C PRO A 203 -7.56 -17.31 14.06
N ASP A 204 -8.22 -17.25 15.21
CA ASP A 204 -9.08 -18.35 15.63
C ASP A 204 -10.28 -18.47 14.68
N LEU A 205 -10.23 -19.46 13.78
CA LEU A 205 -11.27 -19.69 12.78
C LEU A 205 -12.58 -20.19 13.36
N SER A 206 -12.59 -20.68 14.62
CA SER A 206 -13.81 -21.02 15.34
C SER A 206 -14.66 -19.79 15.71
N SER A 207 -14.10 -18.59 15.63
CA SER A 207 -14.82 -17.31 15.79
C SER A 207 -15.77 -16.97 14.65
N ILE A 208 -15.85 -17.81 13.60
CA ILE A 208 -16.74 -17.67 12.44
C ILE A 208 -17.78 -18.78 12.49
N PRO A 209 -18.81 -18.66 13.33
CA PRO A 209 -19.78 -19.74 13.57
C PRO A 209 -20.71 -19.99 12.37
N GLU A 210 -20.76 -19.11 11.39
CA GLU A 210 -21.62 -19.19 10.21
C GLU A 210 -21.20 -20.30 9.24
N VAL A 211 -19.88 -20.61 9.21
CA VAL A 211 -19.28 -21.58 8.30
C VAL A 211 -18.11 -22.30 8.98
N ASP A 212 -17.66 -23.40 8.41
CA ASP A 212 -16.34 -23.98 8.77
C ASP A 212 -15.25 -23.06 8.23
N GLY A 213 -14.52 -22.40 9.14
CA GLY A 213 -13.49 -21.43 8.77
C GLY A 213 -12.28 -22.02 8.06
N GLU A 214 -11.93 -23.29 8.37
CA GLU A 214 -10.82 -23.99 7.70
C GLU A 214 -11.23 -24.40 6.27
N GLU A 215 -12.44 -24.97 6.12
CA GLU A 215 -13.00 -25.31 4.80
C GLU A 215 -13.07 -24.04 3.92
N MET A 216 -13.55 -22.94 4.48
CA MET A 216 -13.63 -21.65 3.77
C MET A 216 -12.25 -21.18 3.34
N ALA A 217 -11.26 -21.21 4.25
CA ALA A 217 -9.90 -20.75 3.93
C ALA A 217 -9.30 -21.56 2.78
N GLN A 218 -9.47 -22.87 2.80
CA GLN A 218 -8.98 -23.77 1.74
C GLN A 218 -9.70 -23.51 0.41
N ALA A 219 -11.02 -23.38 0.43
CA ALA A 219 -11.83 -23.14 -0.76
C ALA A 219 -11.49 -21.79 -1.40
N VAL A 220 -11.39 -20.71 -0.59
CA VAL A 220 -11.06 -19.36 -1.07
C VAL A 220 -9.64 -19.32 -1.62
N LEU A 221 -8.66 -19.91 -0.94
CA LEU A 221 -7.28 -19.98 -1.43
C LEU A 221 -7.19 -20.75 -2.76
N SER A 222 -7.88 -21.90 -2.84
CA SER A 222 -7.94 -22.69 -4.09
C SER A 222 -8.54 -21.86 -5.23
N GLU A 223 -9.61 -21.14 -4.99
CA GLU A 223 -10.25 -20.27 -5.98
C GLU A 223 -9.30 -19.17 -6.46
N LEU A 224 -8.60 -18.49 -5.54
CA LEU A 224 -7.64 -17.44 -5.89
C LEU A 224 -6.43 -17.95 -6.66
N VAL A 225 -6.00 -19.20 -6.43
CA VAL A 225 -4.91 -19.83 -7.18
C VAL A 225 -5.35 -20.17 -8.60
N HIS A 226 -6.58 -20.68 -8.80
CA HIS A 226 -7.12 -21.02 -10.12
C HIS A 226 -7.64 -19.82 -10.90
N HIS A 227 -8.12 -18.80 -10.20
CA HIS A 227 -8.68 -17.56 -10.77
C HIS A 227 -8.01 -16.32 -10.16
N PRO A 228 -6.69 -16.09 -10.45
CA PRO A 228 -5.88 -15.06 -9.80
C PRO A 228 -6.31 -13.62 -10.12
N ASP A 229 -7.21 -13.42 -11.06
CA ASP A 229 -7.78 -12.09 -11.36
C ASP A 229 -8.90 -11.69 -10.40
N ARG A 230 -9.42 -12.62 -9.60
CA ARG A 230 -10.46 -12.34 -8.61
C ARG A 230 -9.87 -11.68 -7.37
N THR A 231 -10.64 -10.80 -6.74
CA THR A 231 -10.25 -10.20 -5.46
C THR A 231 -10.59 -11.14 -4.31
N THR A 232 -9.81 -11.07 -3.24
CA THR A 232 -10.00 -11.92 -2.05
C THR A 232 -11.36 -11.69 -1.41
N GLU A 233 -11.77 -10.42 -1.31
CA GLU A 233 -13.07 -10.04 -0.73
C GLU A 233 -14.26 -10.56 -1.55
N ASP A 234 -14.18 -10.50 -2.88
CA ASP A 234 -15.26 -10.99 -3.75
C ASP A 234 -15.42 -12.53 -3.63
N VAL A 235 -14.30 -13.27 -3.52
CA VAL A 235 -14.34 -14.72 -3.36
C VAL A 235 -14.85 -15.15 -1.99
N ILE A 236 -14.44 -14.45 -0.92
CA ILE A 236 -14.96 -14.70 0.43
C ILE A 236 -16.47 -14.43 0.48
N GLU A 237 -16.91 -13.30 -0.07
CA GLU A 237 -18.32 -12.94 -0.09
C GLU A 237 -19.18 -13.97 -0.84
N GLU A 238 -18.69 -14.41 -2.01
CA GLU A 238 -19.40 -15.42 -2.81
C GLU A 238 -19.52 -16.75 -2.07
N TYR A 239 -18.42 -17.21 -1.42
CA TYR A 239 -18.45 -18.40 -0.59
C TYR A 239 -19.47 -18.29 0.55
N LEU A 240 -19.46 -17.18 1.28
CA LEU A 240 -20.39 -16.93 2.37
C LEU A 240 -21.85 -16.93 1.90
N LYS A 241 -22.16 -16.23 0.83
CA LYS A 241 -23.52 -16.16 0.26
C LYS A 241 -24.00 -17.50 -0.29
N TYR A 242 -23.08 -18.33 -0.80
CA TYR A 242 -23.41 -19.70 -1.21
C TYR A 242 -23.79 -20.58 -0.02
N LYS A 243 -23.06 -20.49 1.09
CA LYS A 243 -23.33 -21.26 2.32
C LYS A 243 -24.51 -20.70 3.14
N ARG A 244 -24.63 -19.38 3.18
CA ARG A 244 -25.61 -18.65 4.02
C ARG A 244 -26.09 -17.39 3.30
N ASN A 245 -27.28 -17.43 2.74
CA ASN A 245 -27.88 -16.30 2.04
C ASN A 245 -28.48 -15.20 2.95
N ASP A 246 -28.49 -15.44 4.27
CA ASP A 246 -29.04 -14.56 5.30
C ASP A 246 -27.97 -13.73 6.06
N ILE A 247 -26.71 -13.79 5.63
CA ILE A 247 -25.61 -13.02 6.25
C ILE A 247 -25.72 -11.53 5.95
N SER A 248 -25.59 -10.67 6.98
CA SER A 248 -25.61 -9.22 6.81
C SER A 248 -24.32 -8.69 6.17
N GLU A 249 -24.40 -7.51 5.53
CA GLU A 249 -23.24 -6.83 4.95
C GLU A 249 -22.14 -6.55 5.99
N GLU A 250 -22.50 -6.13 7.19
CA GLU A 250 -21.56 -5.87 8.28
C GLU A 250 -20.82 -7.14 8.68
N ARG A 251 -21.54 -8.26 8.76
CA ARG A 251 -20.94 -9.55 9.11
C ARG A 251 -20.03 -10.10 8.02
N ILE A 252 -20.41 -9.93 6.75
CA ILE A 252 -19.54 -10.24 5.60
C ILE A 252 -18.25 -9.45 5.68
N HIS A 253 -18.32 -8.15 5.96
CA HIS A 253 -17.16 -7.30 6.11
C HIS A 253 -16.23 -7.75 7.26
N GLU A 254 -16.78 -8.04 8.43
CA GLU A 254 -16.02 -8.57 9.56
C GLU A 254 -15.27 -9.86 9.21
N ILE A 255 -15.93 -10.79 8.51
CA ILE A 255 -15.32 -12.06 8.08
C ILE A 255 -14.22 -11.81 7.03
N ILE A 256 -14.44 -10.92 6.07
CA ILE A 256 -13.40 -10.52 5.10
C ILE A 256 -12.15 -10.02 5.83
N VAL A 257 -12.32 -9.15 6.83
CA VAL A 257 -11.20 -8.62 7.61
C VAL A 257 -10.48 -9.72 8.41
N GLN A 258 -11.23 -10.67 8.99
CA GLN A 258 -10.64 -11.82 9.70
C GLN A 258 -9.87 -12.73 8.75
N MET A 259 -10.39 -12.97 7.55
CA MET A 259 -9.83 -13.90 6.56
C MET A 259 -8.76 -13.26 5.65
N ARG A 260 -8.38 -12.01 5.87
CA ARG A 260 -7.38 -11.29 5.04
C ARG A 260 -6.01 -11.99 4.92
N PHE A 261 -5.68 -12.89 5.86
CA PHE A 261 -4.46 -13.69 5.79
C PHE A 261 -4.40 -14.56 4.53
N ILE A 262 -5.55 -14.93 3.95
CA ILE A 262 -5.63 -15.73 2.71
C ILE A 262 -4.97 -14.96 1.55
N ASP A 263 -5.16 -13.66 1.49
CA ASP A 263 -4.51 -12.82 0.48
C ASP A 263 -2.98 -12.87 0.60
N SER A 264 -2.46 -12.89 1.83
CA SER A 264 -1.02 -13.04 2.09
C SER A 264 -0.50 -14.42 1.69
N TYR A 265 -1.29 -15.48 1.84
CA TYR A 265 -0.93 -16.81 1.34
C TYR A 265 -0.92 -16.86 -0.19
N ALA A 266 -1.96 -16.36 -0.85
CA ALA A 266 -2.02 -16.28 -2.32
C ALA A 266 -0.85 -15.44 -2.87
N THR A 267 -0.53 -14.33 -2.22
CA THR A 267 0.63 -13.49 -2.54
C THR A 267 1.93 -14.27 -2.42
N SER A 268 2.14 -14.99 -1.33
CA SER A 268 3.34 -15.79 -1.11
C SER A 268 3.48 -16.89 -2.16
N PHE A 269 2.38 -17.59 -2.47
CA PHE A 269 2.34 -18.64 -3.46
C PHE A 269 2.79 -18.13 -4.85
N PHE A 270 2.15 -17.08 -5.38
CA PHE A 270 2.50 -16.57 -6.70
C PHE A 270 3.89 -15.92 -6.75
N ARG A 271 4.32 -15.33 -5.66
CA ARG A 271 5.65 -14.76 -5.50
C ARG A 271 6.73 -15.84 -5.57
N GLU A 272 6.54 -16.92 -4.83
CA GLU A 272 7.41 -18.06 -4.86
C GLU A 272 7.44 -18.74 -6.24
N GLN A 273 6.28 -18.99 -6.84
CA GLN A 273 6.18 -19.60 -8.16
C GLN A 273 6.92 -18.80 -9.24
N ALA A 274 6.80 -17.46 -9.23
CA ALA A 274 7.45 -16.61 -10.22
C ALA A 274 8.98 -16.66 -10.13
N VAL A 275 9.54 -16.62 -8.93
CA VAL A 275 11.00 -16.72 -8.74
C VAL A 275 11.48 -18.13 -9.00
N ARG A 276 10.80 -19.12 -8.44
CA ARG A 276 11.18 -20.53 -8.53
C ARG A 276 11.24 -21.03 -9.97
N ILE A 277 10.22 -20.71 -10.79
CA ILE A 277 10.19 -21.18 -12.18
C ILE A 277 11.35 -20.62 -13.01
N LEU A 278 11.78 -19.39 -12.75
CA LEU A 278 12.96 -18.81 -13.41
C LEU A 278 14.23 -19.55 -13.00
N VAL A 279 14.42 -19.75 -11.70
CA VAL A 279 15.59 -20.44 -11.13
C VAL A 279 15.67 -21.89 -11.61
N GLU A 280 14.55 -22.63 -11.65
CA GLU A 280 14.48 -24.01 -12.16
C GLU A 280 14.76 -24.12 -13.67
N ASN A 281 14.56 -23.04 -14.43
CA ASN A 281 14.90 -22.94 -15.86
C ASN A 281 16.28 -22.32 -16.11
N GLY A 282 17.14 -22.23 -15.09
CA GLY A 282 18.51 -21.78 -15.25
C GLY A 282 18.68 -20.26 -15.40
N ILE A 283 17.67 -19.47 -15.05
CA ILE A 283 17.74 -18.01 -15.04
C ILE A 283 18.19 -17.55 -13.65
N ARG A 284 19.27 -16.78 -13.59
CA ARG A 284 19.81 -16.29 -12.33
C ARG A 284 18.98 -15.16 -11.76
N VAL A 285 18.36 -15.39 -10.60
CA VAL A 285 17.56 -14.40 -9.89
C VAL A 285 18.27 -14.00 -8.60
N THR A 286 18.50 -12.69 -8.42
CA THR A 286 18.97 -12.11 -7.15
C THR A 286 17.74 -11.61 -6.39
N ALA A 287 17.42 -12.29 -5.28
CA ALA A 287 16.25 -11.99 -4.45
C ALA A 287 16.64 -11.26 -3.18
N TYR A 288 16.05 -10.08 -2.95
CA TYR A 288 16.18 -9.30 -1.71
C TYR A 288 14.87 -9.34 -0.92
N GLY A 289 15.00 -9.45 0.40
CA GLY A 289 13.90 -9.58 1.35
C GLY A 289 14.01 -10.86 2.17
N THR A 290 13.27 -10.93 3.26
CA THR A 290 13.30 -12.10 4.17
C THR A 290 12.58 -13.31 3.58
N GLY A 291 13.00 -14.52 3.95
CA GLY A 291 12.32 -15.79 3.66
C GLY A 291 12.88 -16.57 2.47
N TRP A 292 13.67 -15.97 1.59
CA TRP A 292 14.26 -16.68 0.43
C TRP A 292 15.34 -17.68 0.82
N ASP A 293 16.01 -17.47 1.95
CA ASP A 293 16.98 -18.39 2.55
C ASP A 293 16.34 -19.58 3.27
N GLN A 294 15.00 -19.59 3.41
CA GLN A 294 14.25 -20.61 4.14
C GLN A 294 13.44 -21.52 3.22
N CYS A 295 13.36 -21.22 1.93
CA CYS A 295 12.64 -22.07 0.98
C CYS A 295 13.40 -23.39 0.71
N GLU A 296 12.66 -24.46 0.42
CA GLU A 296 13.22 -25.81 0.20
C GLU A 296 14.22 -25.89 -0.95
N TRP A 297 14.18 -24.95 -1.89
CA TRP A 297 15.05 -24.82 -3.05
C TRP A 297 16.06 -23.67 -2.93
N SER A 298 16.32 -23.17 -1.71
CA SER A 298 17.25 -22.08 -1.44
C SER A 298 18.71 -22.36 -1.80
N ASP A 299 19.08 -23.62 -1.93
CA ASP A 299 20.39 -24.11 -2.37
C ASP A 299 20.58 -24.15 -3.89
N ASN A 300 19.55 -23.81 -4.68
CA ASN A 300 19.66 -23.79 -6.14
C ASN A 300 20.69 -22.73 -6.59
N PRO A 301 21.68 -23.12 -7.45
CA PRO A 301 22.79 -22.24 -7.85
C PRO A 301 22.34 -20.98 -8.64
N TYR A 302 21.12 -20.97 -9.16
CA TYR A 302 20.54 -19.83 -9.86
C TYR A 302 19.78 -18.86 -8.93
N LEU A 303 19.55 -19.21 -7.66
CA LEU A 303 19.04 -18.29 -6.66
C LEU A 303 20.22 -17.62 -5.93
N VAL A 304 20.27 -16.30 -6.00
CA VAL A 304 21.22 -15.51 -5.21
C VAL A 304 20.42 -14.76 -4.14
N TYR A 305 20.61 -15.14 -2.88
CA TYR A 305 20.01 -14.42 -1.78
C TYR A 305 20.82 -13.19 -1.42
N GLY A 306 20.25 -12.00 -1.66
CA GLY A 306 20.90 -10.71 -1.42
C GLY A 306 20.72 -10.17 -0.01
N GLY A 307 19.94 -10.86 0.84
CA GLY A 307 19.64 -10.41 2.20
C GLY A 307 18.51 -9.39 2.26
N LYS A 308 18.40 -8.71 3.40
CA LYS A 308 17.43 -7.63 3.62
C LYS A 308 18.08 -6.29 3.30
N VAL A 309 17.40 -5.46 2.52
CA VAL A 309 17.82 -4.08 2.21
C VAL A 309 16.67 -3.12 2.53
N LEU A 310 17.01 -1.86 2.78
CA LEU A 310 16.04 -0.78 2.97
C LEU A 310 15.53 -0.27 1.61
N ALA A 311 14.38 0.37 1.60
CA ALA A 311 13.76 0.87 0.38
C ALA A 311 14.67 1.81 -0.46
N PRO A 312 15.43 2.74 0.13
CA PRO A 312 16.36 3.57 -0.65
C PRO A 312 17.52 2.78 -1.29
N GLU A 313 17.92 1.66 -0.69
CA GLU A 313 19.04 0.84 -1.16
C GLU A 313 18.66 -0.02 -2.37
N ILE A 314 17.35 -0.28 -2.58
CA ILE A 314 16.88 -1.10 -3.69
C ILE A 314 16.97 -0.37 -5.04
N LEU A 315 16.86 0.95 -5.05
CA LEU A 315 16.90 1.74 -6.28
C LEU A 315 18.23 1.64 -7.04
N PRO A 316 19.42 1.76 -6.39
CA PRO A 316 20.69 1.47 -7.04
C PRO A 316 20.81 0.04 -7.57
N LEU A 317 20.25 -0.94 -6.86
CA LEU A 317 20.22 -2.34 -7.32
C LEU A 317 19.37 -2.51 -8.56
N MET A 318 18.23 -1.80 -8.67
CA MET A 318 17.43 -1.77 -9.90
C MET A 318 18.20 -1.17 -11.08
N ASN A 319 19.00 -0.12 -10.85
CA ASN A 319 19.86 0.46 -11.88
C ASN A 319 21.02 -0.49 -12.29
N ASP A 320 21.43 -1.42 -11.41
CA ASP A 320 22.41 -2.47 -11.74
C ASP A 320 21.77 -3.75 -12.28
N SER A 321 20.45 -3.78 -12.45
CA SER A 321 19.73 -4.96 -12.91
C SER A 321 19.34 -4.84 -14.38
N LYS A 322 19.50 -5.92 -15.16
CA LYS A 322 18.98 -6.00 -16.53
C LYS A 322 17.47 -6.06 -16.53
N ILE A 323 16.92 -6.90 -15.66
CA ILE A 323 15.49 -7.15 -15.52
C ILE A 323 15.08 -6.95 -14.06
N VAL A 324 13.96 -6.27 -13.83
CA VAL A 324 13.26 -6.21 -12.54
C VAL A 324 11.99 -7.06 -12.65
N LEU A 325 11.95 -8.16 -11.91
CA LEU A 325 10.76 -8.99 -11.76
C LEU A 325 9.89 -8.44 -10.64
N ASN A 326 8.61 -8.22 -10.95
CA ASN A 326 7.60 -7.83 -9.99
C ASN A 326 6.45 -8.85 -9.92
N THR A 327 5.87 -9.00 -8.74
CA THR A 327 4.58 -9.65 -8.52
C THR A 327 3.71 -8.74 -7.64
N MET A 328 2.44 -8.61 -7.99
CA MET A 328 1.51 -7.69 -7.33
C MET A 328 0.13 -8.32 -7.15
N THR A 329 0.07 -9.47 -6.53
CA THR A 329 -1.12 -10.33 -6.44
C THR A 329 -2.38 -9.61 -5.95
N TRP A 330 -2.25 -8.65 -5.04
CA TRP A 330 -3.38 -7.87 -4.50
C TRP A 330 -3.82 -6.68 -5.36
N PHE A 331 -3.01 -6.24 -6.33
CA PHE A 331 -3.39 -5.18 -7.26
C PHE A 331 -4.01 -5.79 -8.53
N LYS A 332 -5.34 -5.92 -8.55
CA LYS A 332 -6.07 -6.45 -9.72
C LYS A 332 -6.41 -5.34 -10.73
N ALA A 333 -6.58 -4.11 -10.22
CA ALA A 333 -6.94 -2.94 -11.00
C ALA A 333 -6.07 -1.70 -10.64
N GLY A 334 -4.85 -1.96 -10.26
CA GLY A 334 -3.79 -1.01 -9.90
C GLY A 334 -2.44 -1.49 -10.39
N ALA A 335 -1.38 -0.92 -9.83
CA ALA A 335 0.01 -1.31 -10.08
C ALA A 335 0.85 -1.12 -8.82
N HIS A 336 1.99 -1.81 -8.71
CA HIS A 336 2.95 -1.68 -7.63
C HIS A 336 4.02 -0.65 -8.00
N ASP A 337 4.50 0.14 -7.04
CA ASP A 337 5.58 1.15 -7.21
C ASP A 337 6.86 0.57 -7.82
N ARG A 338 7.18 -0.70 -7.53
CA ARG A 338 8.36 -1.39 -8.04
C ARG A 338 8.44 -1.43 -9.57
N ILE A 339 7.29 -1.44 -10.25
CA ILE A 339 7.20 -1.36 -11.71
C ILE A 339 7.78 -0.03 -12.18
N PHE A 340 7.31 1.06 -11.61
CA PHE A 340 7.72 2.42 -12.00
C PHE A 340 9.16 2.70 -11.58
N ASN A 341 9.58 2.22 -10.40
CA ASN A 341 10.97 2.29 -9.94
C ASN A 341 11.92 1.56 -10.90
N GLY A 342 11.55 0.34 -11.33
CA GLY A 342 12.33 -0.43 -12.31
C GLY A 342 12.44 0.26 -13.67
N MET A 343 11.34 0.83 -14.17
CA MET A 343 11.33 1.61 -15.41
C MET A 343 12.20 2.86 -15.32
N LEU A 344 12.08 3.62 -14.23
CA LEU A 344 12.90 4.82 -13.98
C LEU A 344 14.38 4.48 -13.76
N ALA A 345 14.70 3.29 -13.28
CA ALA A 345 16.07 2.78 -13.19
C ALA A 345 16.61 2.27 -14.55
N GLY A 346 15.80 2.29 -15.60
CA GLY A 346 16.16 1.83 -16.93
C GLY A 346 16.34 0.31 -17.04
N ALA A 347 15.75 -0.47 -16.14
CA ALA A 347 15.67 -1.92 -16.25
C ALA A 347 14.47 -2.34 -17.10
N ALA A 348 14.55 -3.50 -17.77
CA ALA A 348 13.36 -4.13 -18.34
C ALA A 348 12.48 -4.63 -17.19
N VAL A 349 11.21 -4.26 -17.20
CA VAL A 349 10.27 -4.69 -16.14
C VAL A 349 9.45 -5.86 -16.63
N VAL A 350 9.47 -6.96 -15.86
CA VAL A 350 8.62 -8.13 -16.06
C VAL A 350 7.68 -8.22 -14.87
N THR A 351 6.38 -8.21 -15.09
CA THR A 351 5.38 -8.19 -14.02
C THR A 351 4.16 -9.05 -14.34
N ASP A 352 3.50 -9.55 -13.31
CA ASP A 352 2.14 -10.06 -13.49
C ASP A 352 1.21 -8.93 -13.91
N ASP A 353 0.18 -9.28 -14.66
CA ASP A 353 -0.71 -8.30 -15.26
C ASP A 353 -1.82 -7.81 -14.30
N SER A 354 -2.40 -6.67 -14.63
CA SER A 354 -3.61 -6.13 -14.02
C SER A 354 -4.47 -5.42 -15.08
N THR A 355 -5.73 -5.17 -14.75
CA THR A 355 -6.60 -4.41 -15.66
C THR A 355 -6.12 -2.97 -15.87
N TYR A 356 -5.42 -2.39 -14.88
CA TYR A 356 -4.79 -1.09 -15.01
C TYR A 356 -3.61 -1.15 -15.99
N LEU A 357 -2.67 -2.09 -15.80
CA LEU A 357 -1.49 -2.19 -16.65
C LEU A 357 -1.85 -2.48 -18.12
N ARG A 358 -2.80 -3.40 -18.36
CA ARG A 358 -3.28 -3.70 -19.72
C ARG A 358 -3.90 -2.50 -20.45
N ARG A 359 -4.41 -1.52 -19.70
CA ARG A 359 -4.98 -0.30 -20.24
C ARG A 359 -3.94 0.78 -20.52
N GLU A 360 -2.94 0.91 -19.65
CA GLU A 360 -1.99 2.03 -19.69
C GLU A 360 -0.72 1.67 -20.48
N PHE A 361 -0.39 0.38 -20.63
CA PHE A 361 0.84 -0.10 -21.26
C PHE A 361 0.58 -1.16 -22.32
N THR A 362 1.49 -1.25 -23.28
CA THR A 362 1.50 -2.29 -24.32
C THR A 362 2.50 -3.37 -23.92
N ASP A 363 2.02 -4.60 -23.77
CA ASP A 363 2.87 -5.76 -23.46
C ASP A 363 3.98 -5.94 -24.51
N GLY A 364 5.20 -6.19 -24.04
CA GLY A 364 6.39 -6.35 -24.88
C GLY A 364 6.98 -5.04 -25.42
N LYS A 365 6.43 -3.88 -25.06
CA LYS A 365 6.93 -2.57 -25.48
C LYS A 365 7.50 -1.75 -24.32
N GLU A 366 6.61 -1.28 -23.42
CA GLU A 366 7.01 -0.48 -22.28
C GLU A 366 7.41 -1.37 -21.08
N LEU A 367 6.77 -2.54 -20.98
CA LEU A 367 7.06 -3.57 -19.99
C LEU A 367 6.60 -4.94 -20.53
N VAL A 368 7.00 -6.01 -19.89
CA VAL A 368 6.56 -7.38 -20.20
C VAL A 368 5.59 -7.86 -19.13
N MET A 369 4.37 -8.19 -19.56
CA MET A 369 3.32 -8.70 -18.66
C MET A 369 3.18 -10.22 -18.80
N PHE A 370 3.04 -10.94 -17.69
CA PHE A 370 2.71 -12.35 -17.70
C PHE A 370 1.39 -12.61 -16.96
N SER A 371 0.64 -13.60 -17.44
CA SER A 371 -0.54 -14.09 -16.72
C SER A 371 -0.12 -15.08 -15.63
N ARG A 372 -0.67 -14.91 -14.43
CA ARG A 372 -0.45 -15.86 -13.32
C ARG A 372 -1.00 -17.26 -13.64
N ASN A 373 -2.02 -17.36 -14.51
CA ASN A 373 -2.54 -18.65 -15.00
C ASN A 373 -1.58 -19.33 -15.97
N GLU A 374 -0.71 -18.56 -16.64
CA GLU A 374 0.25 -19.06 -17.62
C GLU A 374 1.70 -18.83 -17.15
N ILE A 375 1.93 -18.91 -15.85
CA ILE A 375 3.24 -18.64 -15.24
C ILE A 375 4.38 -19.49 -15.85
N ARG A 376 4.04 -20.63 -16.44
CA ARG A 376 5.01 -21.51 -17.11
C ARG A 376 5.64 -20.87 -18.35
N THR A 377 5.04 -19.84 -18.90
CA THR A 377 5.58 -19.08 -20.04
C THR A 377 6.58 -18.00 -19.61
N LEU A 378 6.67 -17.71 -18.31
CA LEU A 378 7.52 -16.66 -17.78
C LEU A 378 9.01 -16.82 -18.13
N PRO A 379 9.63 -18.03 -18.08
CA PRO A 379 11.03 -18.20 -18.48
C PRO A 379 11.30 -17.79 -19.92
N ASP A 380 10.45 -18.18 -20.87
CA ASP A 380 10.62 -17.82 -22.29
C ASP A 380 10.56 -16.30 -22.46
N ARG A 381 9.59 -15.63 -21.80
CA ARG A 381 9.47 -14.15 -21.85
C ARG A 381 10.67 -13.43 -21.26
N VAL A 382 11.31 -14.01 -20.25
CA VAL A 382 12.54 -13.46 -19.65
C VAL A 382 13.74 -13.75 -20.55
N PHE A 383 13.84 -14.93 -21.17
CA PHE A 383 14.92 -15.26 -22.13
C PHE A 383 14.91 -14.33 -23.35
N ASP A 384 13.75 -13.92 -23.82
CA ASP A 384 13.61 -12.99 -24.96
C ASP A 384 14.18 -11.58 -24.67
N LEU A 385 14.49 -11.27 -23.42
CA LEU A 385 15.04 -9.97 -22.99
C LEU A 385 16.58 -9.98 -22.83
N PHE A 386 17.25 -11.15 -22.92
CA PHE A 386 18.71 -11.29 -22.84
C PHE A 386 19.34 -11.23 -24.22
#